data_243bb177dcb5fb102f59ee1e40e19276
#
_entry.id   243bb177dcb5fb102f59ee1e40e19276
#
_cell.length_a   1.000
_cell.length_b   1.000
_cell.length_c   1.000
_cell.angle_alpha   90.00
_cell.angle_beta   90.00
_cell.angle_gamma   90.00
#
_symmetry.space_group_name_H-M   'P 1'
#
loop_
_entity.id
_entity.type
_entity.pdbx_description
1 polymer ?
#
loop_
_entity_poly.entity_id
_entity_poly.type
_entity_poly.pdbx_seq_one_letter_code
_entity_poly.pdbx_strand_id
1 'polypeptide(L)'
;MIKIFVDADACPVRKEIERVSTRHNIKTFLVCNGGIRPPINPNIKLVVVNQNLDAADYWIINNISCMDICITNDIILAEGCIKKGAFIIKTNGSFYTEDNIGVAIATRRIKETIRDQGQITNPIPQFTKADRSKFLDRMEHILQKIKKQNTLK
;
A
#
# COMPACT_ATOMS: atom_id res chain seq x y z
N MET A 1 -8.54 -10.07 -13.32
CA MET A 1 -7.42 -10.58 -12.49
C MET A 1 -6.97 -9.51 -11.51
N ILE A 2 -6.73 -9.90 -10.28
CA ILE A 2 -6.23 -9.01 -9.23
C ILE A 2 -4.78 -8.64 -9.53
N LYS A 3 -4.45 -7.37 -9.35
CA LYS A 3 -3.07 -6.88 -9.37
C LYS A 3 -2.75 -6.22 -8.04
N ILE A 4 -1.48 -6.27 -7.65
CA ILE A 4 -1.00 -5.61 -6.43
C ILE A 4 -0.06 -4.48 -6.83
N PHE A 5 -0.31 -3.30 -6.29
CA PHE A 5 0.53 -2.11 -6.48
C PHE A 5 1.15 -1.74 -5.15
N VAL A 6 2.46 -1.61 -5.12
CA VAL A 6 3.21 -1.33 -3.90
C VAL A 6 3.94 0.00 -4.04
N ASP A 7 3.68 0.90 -3.10
CA ASP A 7 4.50 2.09 -2.90
C ASP A 7 5.77 1.63 -2.19
N ALA A 8 6.78 1.28 -2.98
CA ALA A 8 7.89 0.44 -2.51
C ALA A 8 8.99 1.20 -1.78
N ASP A 9 9.06 2.53 -1.91
CA ASP A 9 10.02 3.31 -1.16
C ASP A 9 9.65 3.29 0.33
N ALA A 10 10.62 2.97 1.19
CA ALA A 10 10.42 2.84 2.64
C ALA A 10 9.35 1.79 3.03
N CYS A 11 9.21 0.71 2.26
CA CYS A 11 8.26 -0.36 2.56
C CYS A 11 8.96 -1.49 3.35
N PRO A 12 8.63 -1.67 4.65
CA PRO A 12 9.30 -2.69 5.46
C PRO A 12 8.80 -4.12 5.22
N VAL A 13 7.71 -4.30 4.49
CA VAL A 13 7.08 -5.61 4.24
C VAL A 13 7.28 -6.10 2.81
N ARG A 14 8.25 -5.56 2.10
CA ARG A 14 8.49 -5.92 0.69
C ARG A 14 8.72 -7.41 0.49
N LYS A 15 9.49 -8.06 1.36
CA LYS A 15 9.75 -9.51 1.29
C LYS A 15 8.47 -10.31 1.49
N GLU A 16 7.64 -9.90 2.41
CA GLU A 16 6.35 -10.53 2.67
C GLU A 16 5.41 -10.40 1.47
N ILE A 17 5.40 -9.24 0.83
CA ILE A 17 4.60 -9.02 -0.39
C ILE A 17 5.08 -9.94 -1.50
N GLU A 18 6.38 -10.05 -1.71
CA GLU A 18 6.95 -10.94 -2.73
C GLU A 18 6.56 -12.40 -2.46
N ARG A 19 6.61 -12.83 -1.20
CA ARG A 19 6.23 -14.20 -0.80
C ARG A 19 4.76 -14.48 -1.09
N VAL A 20 3.87 -13.59 -0.70
CA VAL A 20 2.42 -13.73 -0.90
C VAL A 20 2.10 -13.71 -2.39
N SER A 21 2.67 -12.77 -3.13
CA SER A 21 2.46 -12.64 -4.58
C SER A 21 2.89 -13.89 -5.32
N THR A 22 4.03 -14.46 -4.93
CA THR A 22 4.57 -15.68 -5.55
C THR A 22 3.67 -16.87 -5.25
N ARG A 23 3.24 -17.02 -3.99
CA ARG A 23 2.38 -18.12 -3.59
C ARG A 23 1.03 -18.12 -4.31
N HIS A 24 0.44 -16.93 -4.48
CA HIS A 24 -0.86 -16.78 -5.13
C HIS A 24 -0.76 -16.50 -6.62
N ASN A 25 0.46 -16.42 -7.16
CA ASN A 25 0.72 -16.14 -8.58
C ASN A 25 0.03 -14.87 -9.07
N ILE A 26 0.22 -13.77 -8.33
CA ILE A 26 -0.44 -12.50 -8.58
C ILE A 26 0.56 -11.51 -9.19
N LYS A 27 0.15 -10.85 -10.26
CA LYS A 27 0.93 -9.79 -10.88
C LYS A 27 1.07 -8.61 -9.93
N THR A 28 2.33 -8.23 -9.64
CA THR A 28 2.65 -7.22 -8.63
C THR A 28 3.59 -6.19 -9.22
N PHE A 29 3.35 -4.93 -8.90
CA PHE A 29 4.18 -3.81 -9.33
C PHE A 29 4.81 -3.15 -8.09
N LEU A 30 6.14 -3.19 -8.01
CA LEU A 30 6.89 -2.46 -7.00
C LEU A 30 7.28 -1.11 -7.61
N VAL A 31 6.62 -0.05 -7.17
CA VAL A 31 6.81 1.29 -7.73
C VAL A 31 7.73 2.07 -6.80
N CYS A 32 8.85 2.56 -7.33
CA CYS A 32 9.87 3.24 -6.53
C CYS A 32 10.62 4.29 -7.34
N ASN A 33 11.41 5.10 -6.64
CA ASN A 33 12.29 6.10 -7.27
C ASN A 33 13.65 5.51 -7.71
N GLY A 34 13.89 4.24 -7.40
CA GLY A 34 15.16 3.55 -7.71
C GLY A 34 15.80 2.96 -6.46
N GLY A 35 16.96 2.31 -6.62
CA GLY A 35 17.69 1.74 -5.50
C GLY A 35 17.16 0.40 -4.99
N ILE A 36 16.19 -0.18 -5.66
CA ILE A 36 15.63 -1.49 -5.32
C ILE A 36 16.08 -2.49 -6.37
N ARG A 37 16.57 -3.64 -5.91
CA ARG A 37 16.97 -4.74 -6.81
C ARG A 37 15.73 -5.42 -7.38
N PRO A 38 15.65 -5.66 -8.71
CA PRO A 38 14.51 -6.35 -9.30
C PRO A 38 14.31 -7.75 -8.71
N PRO A 39 13.06 -8.13 -8.41
CA PRO A 39 12.76 -9.49 -7.95
C PRO A 39 13.02 -10.53 -9.04
N ILE A 40 13.27 -11.76 -8.60
CA ILE A 40 13.51 -12.89 -9.51
C ILE A 40 12.22 -13.35 -10.18
N ASN A 41 11.08 -13.28 -9.47
CA ASN A 41 9.79 -13.71 -9.99
C ASN A 41 9.33 -12.81 -11.14
N PRO A 42 9.07 -13.35 -12.35
CA PRO A 42 8.67 -12.53 -13.50
C PRO A 42 7.29 -11.86 -13.33
N ASN A 43 6.45 -12.34 -12.42
CA ASN A 43 5.15 -11.72 -12.13
C ASN A 43 5.29 -10.48 -11.25
N ILE A 44 6.45 -10.27 -10.65
CA ILE A 44 6.72 -9.09 -9.82
C ILE A 44 7.62 -8.16 -10.61
N LYS A 45 7.06 -7.02 -11.03
CA LYS A 45 7.77 -6.05 -11.86
C LYS A 45 8.19 -4.85 -11.04
N LEU A 46 9.44 -4.44 -11.21
CA LEU A 46 9.94 -3.20 -10.66
C LEU A 46 9.61 -2.06 -11.62
N VAL A 47 8.93 -1.04 -11.13
CA VAL A 47 8.61 0.16 -11.90
C VAL A 47 9.39 1.32 -11.28
N VAL A 48 10.39 1.80 -12.01
CA VAL A 48 11.20 2.93 -11.56
C VAL A 48 10.62 4.21 -12.15
N VAL A 49 10.17 5.11 -11.29
CA VAL A 49 9.65 6.42 -11.68
C VAL A 49 10.69 7.48 -11.37
N ASN A 50 10.49 8.70 -11.91
CA ASN A 50 11.44 9.78 -11.63
C ASN A 50 11.35 10.22 -10.16
N GLN A 51 12.30 11.08 -9.72
CA GLN A 51 12.39 11.50 -8.34
C GLN A 51 11.48 12.68 -8.00
N ASN A 52 10.59 13.07 -8.89
CA ASN A 52 9.63 14.12 -8.62
C ASN A 52 8.68 13.69 -7.49
N LEU A 53 8.28 14.64 -6.68
CA LEU A 53 7.29 14.43 -5.66
C LEU A 53 6.02 13.83 -6.30
N ASP A 54 5.46 12.82 -5.70
CA ASP A 54 4.21 12.16 -6.13
C ASP A 54 4.30 11.37 -7.45
N ALA A 55 5.48 11.19 -8.04
CA ALA A 55 5.61 10.43 -9.30
C ALA A 55 5.11 8.99 -9.15
N ALA A 56 5.44 8.33 -8.03
CA ALA A 56 4.95 6.97 -7.73
C ALA A 56 3.43 6.96 -7.56
N ASP A 57 2.88 7.96 -6.88
CA ASP A 57 1.45 8.09 -6.65
C ASP A 57 0.69 8.22 -7.97
N TYR A 58 1.14 9.09 -8.85
CA TYR A 58 0.52 9.26 -10.17
C TYR A 58 0.56 7.97 -10.98
N TRP A 59 1.68 7.28 -10.98
CA TRP A 59 1.80 6.03 -11.72
C TRP A 59 0.80 4.99 -11.21
N ILE A 60 0.73 4.82 -9.89
CA ILE A 60 -0.18 3.85 -9.26
C ILE A 60 -1.64 4.21 -9.57
N ILE A 61 -2.04 5.46 -9.35
CA ILE A 61 -3.42 5.90 -9.59
C ILE A 61 -3.82 5.70 -11.04
N ASN A 62 -2.91 5.97 -11.97
CA ASN A 62 -3.20 5.83 -13.41
C ASN A 62 -3.31 4.38 -13.88
N ASN A 63 -2.76 3.43 -13.12
CA ASN A 63 -2.71 2.02 -13.53
C ASN A 63 -3.61 1.11 -12.69
N ILE A 64 -4.00 1.51 -11.49
CA ILE A 64 -4.82 0.70 -10.60
C ILE A 64 -6.28 0.70 -11.06
N SER A 65 -6.95 -0.43 -10.86
CA SER A 65 -8.35 -0.62 -11.26
C SER A 65 -9.17 -1.11 -10.07
N CYS A 66 -10.48 -1.14 -10.25
CA CYS A 66 -11.41 -1.68 -9.27
C CYS A 66 -11.01 -3.11 -8.87
N MET A 67 -11.03 -3.42 -7.58
CA MET A 67 -10.69 -4.71 -6.98
C MET A 67 -9.19 -5.02 -6.94
N ASP A 68 -8.34 -4.14 -7.42
CA ASP A 68 -6.88 -4.26 -7.22
C ASP A 68 -6.52 -3.89 -5.78
N ILE A 69 -5.29 -4.22 -5.38
CA ILE A 69 -4.79 -3.94 -4.04
C ILE A 69 -3.65 -2.94 -4.12
N CYS A 70 -3.69 -1.92 -3.29
CA CYS A 70 -2.58 -0.98 -3.12
C CYS A 70 -2.01 -1.10 -1.71
N ILE A 71 -0.69 -1.21 -1.60
CA ILE A 71 0.00 -1.26 -0.31
C ILE A 71 0.76 0.03 -0.13
N THR A 72 0.31 0.86 0.79
CA THR A 72 0.91 2.17 1.07
C THR A 72 0.53 2.66 2.46
N ASN A 73 1.42 3.46 3.04
CA ASN A 73 1.12 4.25 4.24
C ASN A 73 0.71 5.68 3.90
N ASP A 74 0.82 6.08 2.63
CA ASP A 74 0.49 7.43 2.18
C ASP A 74 -1.02 7.59 2.04
N ILE A 75 -1.58 8.46 2.87
CA ILE A 75 -3.03 8.67 2.95
C ILE A 75 -3.60 9.32 1.69
N ILE A 76 -2.82 10.16 1.02
CA ILE A 76 -3.27 10.85 -0.21
C ILE A 76 -3.37 9.84 -1.36
N LEU A 77 -2.35 8.97 -1.49
CA LEU A 77 -2.40 7.88 -2.46
C LEU A 77 -3.57 6.94 -2.16
N ALA A 78 -3.77 6.59 -0.88
CA ALA A 78 -4.87 5.74 -0.46
C ALA A 78 -6.23 6.31 -0.88
N GLU A 79 -6.45 7.60 -0.66
CA GLU A 79 -7.69 8.26 -1.06
C GLU A 79 -7.94 8.15 -2.57
N GLY A 80 -6.90 8.41 -3.38
CA GLY A 80 -6.99 8.31 -4.83
C GLY A 80 -7.33 6.91 -5.31
N CYS A 81 -6.76 5.89 -4.67
CA CYS A 81 -7.02 4.49 -5.03
C CYS A 81 -8.41 4.02 -4.57
N ILE A 82 -8.87 4.49 -3.41
CA ILE A 82 -10.23 4.19 -2.93
C ILE A 82 -11.28 4.69 -3.93
N LYS A 83 -11.08 5.87 -4.49
CA LYS A 83 -12.00 6.43 -5.49
C LYS A 83 -12.10 5.55 -6.74
N LYS A 84 -11.08 4.75 -7.02
CA LYS A 84 -11.09 3.81 -8.15
C LYS A 84 -11.64 2.43 -7.78
N GLY A 85 -12.05 2.23 -6.55
CA GLY A 85 -12.61 0.95 -6.09
C GLY A 85 -11.56 -0.07 -5.70
N ALA A 86 -10.33 0.34 -5.46
CA ALA A 86 -9.26 -0.55 -5.03
C ALA A 86 -9.29 -0.74 -3.50
N PHE A 87 -8.65 -1.82 -3.04
CA PHE A 87 -8.45 -2.09 -1.62
C PHE A 87 -7.09 -1.54 -1.20
N ILE A 88 -7.04 -0.88 -0.04
CA ILE A 88 -5.80 -0.27 0.47
C ILE A 88 -5.42 -0.92 1.79
N ILE A 89 -4.19 -1.45 1.85
CA ILE A 89 -3.65 -2.01 3.08
C ILE A 89 -2.35 -1.28 3.45
N LYS A 90 -2.24 -0.89 4.71
CA LYS A 90 -1.02 -0.28 5.25
C LYS A 90 0.00 -1.36 5.58
N THR A 91 1.25 -0.98 5.73
CA THR A 91 2.33 -1.93 6.04
C THR A 91 2.16 -2.61 7.41
N ASN A 92 1.41 -2.01 8.32
CA ASN A 92 1.08 -2.61 9.62
C ASN A 92 -0.17 -3.49 9.61
N GLY A 93 -0.78 -3.71 8.44
CA GLY A 93 -1.97 -4.55 8.28
C GLY A 93 -3.31 -3.83 8.42
N SER A 94 -3.31 -2.56 8.78
CA SER A 94 -4.56 -1.78 8.85
C SER A 94 -5.06 -1.44 7.46
N PHE A 95 -6.39 -1.34 7.30
CA PHE A 95 -6.99 -0.97 6.03
C PHE A 95 -7.40 0.50 6.02
N TYR A 96 -7.25 1.16 4.88
CA TYR A 96 -7.95 2.39 4.59
C TYR A 96 -9.21 2.07 3.79
N THR A 97 -10.35 2.62 4.21
CA THR A 97 -11.64 2.40 3.58
C THR A 97 -12.32 3.74 3.36
N GLU A 98 -13.40 3.76 2.58
CA GLU A 98 -14.22 4.96 2.42
C GLU A 98 -14.71 5.50 3.76
N ASP A 99 -15.03 4.59 4.70
CA ASP A 99 -15.57 4.96 6.00
C ASP A 99 -14.54 5.62 6.92
N ASN A 100 -13.25 5.22 6.83
CA ASN A 100 -12.24 5.73 7.76
C ASN A 100 -11.28 6.74 7.17
N ILE A 101 -11.22 6.90 5.83
CA ILE A 101 -10.22 7.74 5.18
C ILE A 101 -10.39 9.22 5.52
N GLY A 102 -11.61 9.68 5.66
CA GLY A 102 -11.89 11.08 6.02
C GLY A 102 -11.34 11.44 7.40
N VAL A 103 -11.55 10.56 8.38
CA VAL A 103 -11.04 10.76 9.76
C VAL A 103 -9.50 10.73 9.73
N ALA A 104 -8.90 9.81 8.98
CA ALA A 104 -7.45 9.70 8.86
C ALA A 104 -6.84 10.98 8.25
N ILE A 105 -7.46 11.54 7.22
CA ILE A 105 -7.03 12.80 6.60
C ILE A 105 -7.12 13.96 7.59
N ALA A 106 -8.24 14.07 8.31
CA ALA A 106 -8.43 15.12 9.31
C ALA A 106 -7.39 15.02 10.43
N THR A 107 -7.12 13.81 10.91
CA THR A 107 -6.11 13.56 11.95
C THR A 107 -4.72 13.97 11.47
N ARG A 108 -4.36 13.66 10.23
CA ARG A 108 -3.08 14.06 9.64
C ARG A 108 -2.93 15.59 9.61
N ARG A 109 -3.98 16.31 9.19
CA ARG A 109 -3.96 17.77 9.13
C ARG A 109 -3.75 18.39 10.50
N ILE A 110 -4.41 17.85 11.53
CA ILE A 110 -4.24 18.30 12.91
C ILE A 110 -2.80 18.09 13.38
N LYS A 111 -2.22 16.92 13.12
CA LYS A 111 -0.83 16.60 13.50
C LYS A 111 0.17 17.50 12.78
N GLU A 112 -0.04 17.81 11.51
CA GLU A 112 0.80 18.73 10.75
C GLU A 112 0.77 20.14 11.35
N THR A 113 -0.42 20.63 11.70
CA THR A 113 -0.60 21.94 12.36
C THR A 113 0.17 21.98 13.68
N ILE A 114 0.08 20.94 14.51
CA ILE A 114 0.78 20.84 15.80
C ILE A 114 2.30 20.87 15.58
N ARG A 115 2.82 20.16 14.57
CA ARG A 115 4.25 20.18 14.24
C ARG A 115 4.72 21.56 13.80
N ASP A 116 3.93 22.23 12.95
CA ASP A 116 4.27 23.56 12.44
C ASP A 116 4.31 24.60 13.56
N GLN A 117 3.53 24.39 14.63
CA GLN A 117 3.53 25.26 15.80
C GLN A 117 4.64 24.92 16.81
N GLY A 118 5.51 23.97 16.49
CA GLY A 118 6.62 23.58 17.36
C GLY A 118 6.20 22.81 18.60
N GLN A 119 4.97 22.30 18.64
CA GLN A 119 4.48 21.48 19.74
C GLN A 119 4.76 20.01 19.47
N ILE A 120 5.32 19.38 20.44
CA ILE A 120 5.64 17.94 20.64
C ILE A 120 5.56 17.07 19.39
N THR A 121 6.72 16.60 18.92
CA THR A 121 6.82 15.50 18.00
C THR A 121 6.69 14.18 18.76
N ASN A 122 5.57 13.48 18.61
CA ASN A 122 5.51 12.10 19.04
C ASN A 122 6.47 11.29 18.17
N PRO A 123 7.35 10.45 18.79
CA PRO A 123 8.23 9.61 17.99
C PRO A 123 7.39 8.72 17.07
N ILE A 124 7.86 8.54 15.82
CA ILE A 124 7.21 7.62 14.88
C ILE A 124 7.30 6.22 15.48
N PRO A 125 6.15 5.50 15.66
CA PRO A 125 6.19 4.14 16.21
C PRO A 125 7.09 3.25 15.37
N GLN A 126 7.99 2.53 16.04
CA GLN A 126 8.88 1.60 15.36
C GLN A 126 8.08 0.41 14.83
N PHE A 127 8.39 0.01 13.59
CA PHE A 127 7.77 -1.17 12.97
C PHE A 127 8.19 -2.43 13.73
N THR A 128 7.21 -3.25 14.13
CA THR A 128 7.45 -4.43 14.99
C THR A 128 7.21 -5.74 14.23
N LYS A 129 7.64 -6.84 14.84
CA LYS A 129 7.32 -8.18 14.33
C LYS A 129 5.81 -8.45 14.35
N ALA A 130 5.10 -7.91 15.33
CA ALA A 130 3.64 -8.00 15.42
C ALA A 130 2.98 -7.31 14.23
N ASP A 131 3.48 -6.14 13.82
CA ASP A 131 3.01 -5.42 12.64
C ASP A 131 3.19 -6.25 11.38
N ARG A 132 4.34 -6.89 11.24
CA ARG A 132 4.67 -7.76 10.10
C ARG A 132 3.74 -8.98 10.02
N SER A 133 3.48 -9.62 11.14
CA SER A 133 2.56 -10.76 11.22
C SER A 133 1.14 -10.35 10.90
N LYS A 134 0.71 -9.21 11.42
CA LYS A 134 -0.62 -8.64 11.14
C LYS A 134 -0.78 -8.32 9.65
N PHE A 135 0.25 -7.77 9.03
CA PHE A 135 0.24 -7.49 7.61
C PHE A 135 0.03 -8.77 6.78
N LEU A 136 0.79 -9.82 7.08
CA LEU A 136 0.65 -11.10 6.38
C LEU A 136 -0.75 -11.69 6.53
N ASP A 137 -1.28 -11.68 7.74
CA ASP A 137 -2.63 -12.19 8.03
C ASP A 137 -3.70 -11.42 7.25
N ARG A 138 -3.63 -10.09 7.28
CA ARG A 138 -4.59 -9.23 6.60
C ARG A 138 -4.48 -9.32 5.09
N MET A 139 -3.27 -9.47 4.56
CA MET A 139 -3.05 -9.66 3.13
C MET A 139 -3.69 -10.95 2.65
N GLU A 140 -3.52 -12.05 3.38
CA GLU A 140 -4.18 -13.32 3.07
C GLU A 140 -5.71 -13.19 3.12
N HIS A 141 -6.21 -12.54 4.15
CA HIS A 141 -7.65 -12.33 4.32
C HIS A 141 -8.26 -11.59 3.12
N ILE A 142 -7.64 -10.49 2.70
CA ILE A 142 -8.17 -9.69 1.60
C ILE A 142 -8.10 -10.44 0.26
N LEU A 143 -7.04 -11.21 0.04
CA LEU A 143 -6.90 -12.04 -1.16
C LEU A 143 -7.99 -13.11 -1.24
N GLN A 144 -8.27 -13.78 -0.13
CA GLN A 144 -9.33 -14.78 -0.08
C GLN A 144 -10.70 -14.17 -0.33
N LYS A 145 -10.96 -12.99 0.23
CA LYS A 145 -12.20 -12.26 0.03
C LYS A 145 -12.42 -11.89 -1.44
N ILE A 146 -11.39 -11.36 -2.09
CA ILE A 146 -11.47 -10.95 -3.50
C ILE A 146 -11.66 -12.18 -4.40
N LYS A 147 -10.95 -13.26 -4.15
CA LYS A 147 -11.07 -14.50 -4.92
C LYS A 147 -12.48 -15.07 -4.83
N LYS A 148 -13.11 -15.05 -3.65
CA LYS A 148 -14.50 -15.49 -3.48
C LYS A 148 -15.46 -14.63 -4.30
N GLN A 149 -15.28 -13.32 -4.29
CA GLN A 149 -16.13 -12.41 -5.07
C GLN A 149 -16.01 -12.68 -6.57
N ASN A 150 -14.81 -12.97 -7.05
CA ASN A 150 -14.58 -13.27 -8.48
C ASN A 150 -15.15 -14.63 -8.87
N THR A 151 -15.18 -15.59 -7.96
CA THR A 151 -15.74 -16.94 -8.21
C THR A 151 -17.27 -16.93 -8.29
N LEU A 152 -17.92 -15.98 -7.59
CA LEU A 152 -19.37 -15.86 -7.54
C LEU A 152 -19.97 -15.10 -8.73
N LYS A 153 -19.13 -14.61 -9.63
CA LYS A 153 -19.60 -13.88 -10.84
C LYS A 153 -19.67 -14.83 -12.04
#